data_fd08ee0ceab6b5453bbce0ffb480816e
#
_entry.id   fd08ee0ceab6b5453bbce0ffb480816e
#
_cell.length_a   1.000
_cell.length_b   1.000
_cell.length_c   1.000
_cell.angle_alpha   90.00
_cell.angle_beta   90.00
_cell.angle_gamma   90.00
#
_symmetry.space_group_name_H-M   'P 1'
#
loop_
_entity.id
_entity.type
_entity.pdbx_description
1 polymer ?
#
loop_
_entity_poly.entity_id
_entity_poly.type
_entity_poly.pdbx_seq_one_letter_code
_entity_poly.pdbx_strand_id
1 'polypeptide(L)'
;MLRLLATIFLVSIGIFLYSYARQFEMSPVTLVVFSMAVGAVLVALAVGMRQTAHVIGNWRSTRLLRRKEKIDALHREGTHAIMSKRTVEAIALFERALAMDPNRVDSLLWLGNIYRGEHNFAEAIRLHQRANRVDERNIEILLELANDLEGAKRYEDALQTLHKMLKIEPDNLTALIRKRDLLIRLEKWSETLEIQHRLLKANLPEPERLAEAQLLTGCTYEVGRQLLERGHPDKARKYFRGAIKRDRTFLPAYVGIGEILIREGKTKQAVEILKKVYAKTRSNIILHRLEELFLEQGEPSEIIRVYQEALRQDPNNPALQFYLGKLYYRLEMVDEAFDILSTVEGVQDQLADYHKIMANLYLRKQEMELAVTELKKALHFKKRVVVPYVCTACRHESTEWSGRCRSCGIWNTLVALPLPNAGGQAAPDTDSNPPPVSVVPYQGIASPFETV
;
A
#
# COMPACT_ATOMS: atom_id res chain seq x y z
N MET A 1 -45.64 -6.43 -43.02
CA MET A 1 -46.95 -6.66 -42.37
C MET A 1 -47.86 -5.45 -42.43
N LEU A 2 -47.51 -4.28 -41.97
CA LEU A 2 -48.40 -3.08 -41.95
C LEU A 2 -48.88 -2.64 -43.31
N ARG A 3 -48.03 -2.69 -44.40
CA ARG A 3 -48.43 -2.39 -45.78
C ARG A 3 -49.43 -3.39 -46.33
N LEU A 4 -49.29 -4.67 -46.02
CA LEU A 4 -50.21 -5.71 -46.46
C LEU A 4 -51.58 -5.55 -45.80
N LEU A 5 -51.62 -5.25 -44.51
CA LEU A 5 -52.87 -4.99 -43.78
C LEU A 5 -53.57 -3.72 -44.31
N ALA A 6 -52.80 -2.67 -44.61
CA ALA A 6 -53.33 -1.46 -45.23
C ALA A 6 -53.94 -1.68 -46.62
N THR A 7 -53.27 -2.51 -47.45
CA THR A 7 -53.83 -2.87 -48.77
C THR A 7 -55.11 -3.73 -48.67
N ILE A 8 -55.11 -4.73 -47.75
CA ILE A 8 -56.32 -5.53 -47.51
C ILE A 8 -57.48 -4.66 -47.03
N PHE A 9 -57.20 -3.72 -46.09
CA PHE A 9 -58.22 -2.79 -45.56
C PHE A 9 -58.75 -1.88 -46.64
N LEU A 10 -57.92 -1.33 -47.51
CA LEU A 10 -58.33 -0.49 -48.65
C LEU A 10 -59.18 -1.25 -49.65
N VAL A 11 -58.80 -2.49 -49.96
CA VAL A 11 -59.58 -3.37 -50.84
C VAL A 11 -60.94 -3.73 -50.21
N SER A 12 -60.99 -4.02 -48.93
CA SER A 12 -62.24 -4.30 -48.21
C SER A 12 -63.20 -3.08 -48.19
N ILE A 13 -62.63 -1.86 -47.95
CA ILE A 13 -63.44 -0.62 -48.06
C ILE A 13 -63.95 -0.41 -49.48
N GLY A 14 -63.14 -0.68 -50.50
CA GLY A 14 -63.53 -0.57 -51.91
C GLY A 14 -64.69 -1.51 -52.23
N ILE A 15 -64.62 -2.78 -51.80
CA ILE A 15 -65.70 -3.76 -51.99
C ILE A 15 -66.96 -3.37 -51.24
N PHE A 16 -66.85 -2.87 -50.01
CA PHE A 16 -67.97 -2.39 -49.18
C PHE A 16 -68.63 -1.20 -49.84
N LEU A 17 -67.90 -0.23 -50.30
CA LEU A 17 -68.44 0.97 -50.98
C LEU A 17 -69.10 0.59 -52.32
N TYR A 18 -68.55 -0.34 -53.06
CA TYR A 18 -69.17 -0.86 -54.28
C TYR A 18 -70.49 -1.60 -54.03
N SER A 19 -70.56 -2.47 -53.01
CA SER A 19 -71.76 -3.15 -52.65
C SER A 19 -72.86 -2.21 -52.12
N TYR A 20 -72.51 -1.18 -51.33
CA TYR A 20 -73.40 -0.14 -50.84
C TYR A 20 -73.94 0.73 -51.97
N ALA A 21 -73.15 1.16 -52.94
CA ALA A 21 -73.50 1.94 -54.08
C ALA A 21 -74.46 1.19 -54.99
N ARG A 22 -74.34 -0.13 -55.12
CA ARG A 22 -75.24 -0.97 -55.93
C ARG A 22 -76.64 -1.06 -55.30
N GLN A 23 -76.74 -0.92 -53.96
CA GLN A 23 -78.01 -0.95 -53.23
C GLN A 23 -78.82 0.32 -53.40
N PHE A 24 -78.21 1.49 -53.73
CA PHE A 24 -78.85 2.80 -53.84
C PHE A 24 -79.01 3.29 -55.28
N GLU A 25 -78.86 2.46 -56.34
CA GLU A 25 -78.98 2.85 -57.79
C GLU A 25 -78.23 4.12 -58.18
N MET A 26 -77.09 4.38 -57.59
CA MET A 26 -76.28 5.57 -57.85
C MET A 26 -75.73 5.55 -59.27
N SER A 27 -75.76 6.73 -59.96
CA SER A 27 -75.13 6.81 -61.28
C SER A 27 -73.65 6.55 -61.25
N PRO A 28 -73.02 6.00 -62.30
CA PRO A 28 -71.56 5.71 -62.36
C PRO A 28 -70.68 6.90 -62.02
N VAL A 29 -71.11 8.09 -62.38
CA VAL A 29 -70.36 9.35 -62.16
C VAL A 29 -70.36 9.69 -60.67
N THR A 30 -71.51 9.57 -59.97
CA THR A 30 -71.57 9.86 -58.51
C THR A 30 -70.74 8.85 -57.71
N LEU A 31 -70.65 7.62 -58.14
CA LEU A 31 -69.80 6.62 -57.51
C LEU A 31 -68.30 6.94 -57.65
N VAL A 32 -67.88 7.37 -58.82
CA VAL A 32 -66.47 7.79 -59.04
C VAL A 32 -66.12 9.04 -58.19
N VAL A 33 -66.98 10.06 -58.15
CA VAL A 33 -66.77 11.26 -57.38
C VAL A 33 -66.70 10.93 -55.87
N PHE A 34 -67.59 10.05 -55.37
CA PHE A 34 -67.59 9.63 -53.96
C PHE A 34 -66.33 8.82 -53.61
N SER A 35 -65.90 7.88 -54.46
CA SER A 35 -64.69 7.13 -54.22
C SER A 35 -63.41 7.99 -54.22
N MET A 36 -63.33 8.98 -55.13
CA MET A 36 -62.25 9.99 -55.12
C MET A 36 -62.28 10.85 -53.87
N ALA A 37 -63.44 11.28 -53.37
CA ALA A 37 -63.55 12.04 -52.14
C ALA A 37 -63.12 11.23 -50.92
N VAL A 38 -63.53 10.00 -50.81
CA VAL A 38 -63.10 9.07 -49.74
C VAL A 38 -61.61 8.81 -49.82
N GLY A 39 -61.07 8.56 -51.02
CA GLY A 39 -59.64 8.40 -51.27
C GLY A 39 -58.83 9.62 -50.82
N ALA A 40 -59.30 10.82 -51.18
CA ALA A 40 -58.70 12.09 -50.79
C ALA A 40 -58.67 12.27 -49.25
N VAL A 41 -59.78 11.93 -48.59
CA VAL A 41 -59.84 11.99 -47.10
C VAL A 41 -58.91 10.99 -46.48
N LEU A 42 -58.81 9.77 -46.97
CA LEU A 42 -57.90 8.73 -46.47
C LEU A 42 -56.41 9.15 -46.66
N VAL A 43 -56.09 9.75 -47.82
CA VAL A 43 -54.74 10.28 -48.07
C VAL A 43 -54.44 11.43 -47.14
N ALA A 44 -55.38 12.37 -46.95
CA ALA A 44 -55.21 13.52 -46.04
C ALA A 44 -55.03 13.04 -44.59
N LEU A 45 -55.78 12.02 -44.13
CA LEU A 45 -55.60 11.41 -42.82
C LEU A 45 -54.22 10.72 -42.68
N ALA A 46 -53.80 9.96 -43.70
CA ALA A 46 -52.49 9.27 -43.70
C ALA A 46 -51.35 10.29 -43.67
N VAL A 47 -51.42 11.39 -44.45
CA VAL A 47 -50.44 12.47 -44.44
C VAL A 47 -50.46 13.20 -43.09
N GLY A 48 -51.62 13.49 -42.56
CA GLY A 48 -51.81 14.11 -41.23
C GLY A 48 -51.20 13.23 -40.10
N MET A 49 -51.47 11.96 -40.10
CA MET A 49 -50.85 11.01 -39.11
C MET A 49 -49.33 10.94 -39.25
N ARG A 50 -48.81 10.94 -40.49
CA ARG A 50 -47.36 10.95 -40.74
C ARG A 50 -46.71 12.24 -40.25
N GLN A 51 -47.31 13.40 -40.54
CA GLN A 51 -46.80 14.68 -40.07
C GLN A 51 -46.84 14.82 -38.56
N THR A 52 -47.95 14.39 -37.89
CA THR A 52 -48.04 14.41 -36.43
C THR A 52 -47.02 13.47 -35.80
N ALA A 53 -46.78 12.26 -36.36
CA ALA A 53 -45.75 11.35 -35.90
C ALA A 53 -44.34 11.97 -36.02
N HIS A 54 -44.05 12.67 -37.12
CA HIS A 54 -42.79 13.40 -37.30
C HIS A 54 -42.63 14.54 -36.28
N VAL A 55 -43.68 15.35 -36.07
CA VAL A 55 -43.65 16.44 -35.10
C VAL A 55 -43.44 15.92 -33.67
N ILE A 56 -44.16 14.86 -33.28
CA ILE A 56 -43.99 14.21 -31.97
C ILE A 56 -42.57 13.61 -31.83
N GLY A 57 -42.07 12.97 -32.89
CA GLY A 57 -40.70 12.42 -32.93
C GLY A 57 -39.64 13.52 -32.73
N ASN A 58 -39.74 14.59 -33.48
CA ASN A 58 -38.85 15.77 -33.36
C ASN A 58 -38.96 16.43 -31.98
N TRP A 59 -40.16 16.61 -31.45
CA TRP A 59 -40.35 17.16 -30.11
C TRP A 59 -39.75 16.30 -29.01
N ARG A 60 -39.93 14.98 -29.11
CA ARG A 60 -39.29 14.03 -28.17
C ARG A 60 -37.79 14.10 -28.26
N SER A 61 -37.20 14.08 -29.47
CA SER A 61 -35.74 14.14 -29.65
C SER A 61 -35.16 15.45 -29.14
N THR A 62 -35.79 16.61 -29.46
CA THR A 62 -35.35 17.90 -28.93
C THR A 62 -35.45 18.02 -27.44
N ARG A 63 -36.52 17.44 -26.82
CA ARG A 63 -36.65 17.40 -25.36
C ARG A 63 -35.54 16.54 -24.70
N LEU A 64 -35.21 15.41 -25.29
CA LEU A 64 -34.12 14.55 -24.83
C LEU A 64 -32.75 15.24 -24.96
N LEU A 65 -32.50 15.93 -26.11
CA LEU A 65 -31.26 16.70 -26.31
C LEU A 65 -31.13 17.83 -25.29
N ARG A 66 -32.18 18.64 -25.09
CA ARG A 66 -32.18 19.74 -24.09
C ARG A 66 -31.95 19.19 -22.65
N ARG A 67 -32.52 18.03 -22.35
CA ARG A 67 -32.29 17.38 -21.06
C ARG A 67 -30.82 16.96 -20.88
N LYS A 68 -30.24 16.36 -21.93
CA LYS A 68 -28.82 15.98 -21.96
C LYS A 68 -27.90 17.21 -21.83
N GLU A 69 -28.13 18.23 -22.61
CA GLU A 69 -27.38 19.50 -22.54
C GLU A 69 -27.44 20.15 -21.16
N LYS A 70 -28.60 20.09 -20.48
CA LYS A 70 -28.75 20.59 -19.11
C LYS A 70 -27.97 19.79 -18.12
N ILE A 71 -27.94 18.46 -18.26
CA ILE A 71 -27.14 17.56 -17.39
C ILE A 71 -25.63 17.84 -17.59
N ASP A 72 -25.21 17.99 -18.86
CA ASP A 72 -23.82 18.28 -19.19
C ASP A 72 -23.40 19.70 -18.71
N ALA A 73 -24.30 20.67 -18.72
CA ALA A 73 -24.08 22.02 -18.15
C ALA A 73 -23.88 21.94 -16.63
N LEU A 74 -24.80 21.28 -15.92
CA LEU A 74 -24.69 21.07 -14.46
C LEU A 74 -23.39 20.36 -14.07
N HIS A 75 -22.99 19.36 -14.84
CA HIS A 75 -21.72 18.66 -14.60
C HIS A 75 -20.52 19.58 -14.78
N ARG A 76 -20.45 20.38 -15.89
CA ARG A 76 -19.37 21.36 -16.11
C ARG A 76 -19.33 22.44 -15.04
N GLU A 77 -20.48 22.95 -14.61
CA GLU A 77 -20.58 23.93 -13.53
C GLU A 77 -20.07 23.34 -12.21
N GLY A 78 -20.41 22.06 -11.93
CA GLY A 78 -19.91 21.32 -10.76
C GLY A 78 -18.40 21.15 -10.77
N THR A 79 -17.80 20.75 -11.90
CA THR A 79 -16.34 20.65 -12.04
C THR A 79 -15.66 22.00 -11.89
N HIS A 80 -16.22 23.07 -12.44
CA HIS A 80 -15.71 24.43 -12.25
C HIS A 80 -15.80 24.89 -10.78
N ALA A 81 -16.88 24.54 -10.08
CA ALA A 81 -17.04 24.83 -8.66
C ALA A 81 -15.96 24.13 -7.81
N ILE A 82 -15.59 22.86 -8.12
CA ILE A 82 -14.48 22.16 -7.48
C ILE A 82 -13.16 22.92 -7.69
N MET A 83 -12.81 23.25 -8.94
CA MET A 83 -11.59 23.98 -9.25
C MET A 83 -11.51 25.34 -8.52
N SER A 84 -12.67 25.92 -8.22
CA SER A 84 -12.80 27.16 -7.46
C SER A 84 -12.90 26.96 -5.95
N LYS A 85 -12.69 25.74 -5.44
CA LYS A 85 -12.81 25.35 -4.01
C LYS A 85 -14.21 25.61 -3.40
N ARG A 86 -15.25 25.64 -4.21
CA ARG A 86 -16.65 25.82 -3.79
C ARG A 86 -17.34 24.45 -3.65
N THR A 87 -16.87 23.64 -2.70
CA THR A 87 -17.26 22.22 -2.55
C THR A 87 -18.77 22.04 -2.34
N VAL A 88 -19.39 22.85 -1.49
CA VAL A 88 -20.84 22.76 -1.21
C VAL A 88 -21.68 23.03 -2.47
N GLU A 89 -21.30 24.00 -3.27
CA GLU A 89 -21.96 24.31 -4.53
C GLU A 89 -21.78 23.16 -5.54
N ALA A 90 -20.59 22.59 -5.61
CA ALA A 90 -20.29 21.45 -6.48
C ALA A 90 -21.16 20.22 -6.12
N ILE A 91 -21.29 19.89 -4.84
CA ILE A 91 -22.18 18.81 -4.36
C ILE A 91 -23.60 19.03 -4.85
N ALA A 92 -24.16 20.23 -4.62
CA ALA A 92 -25.54 20.54 -5.04
C ALA A 92 -25.73 20.44 -6.58
N LEU A 93 -24.72 20.83 -7.38
CA LEU A 93 -24.77 20.74 -8.84
C LEU A 93 -24.71 19.28 -9.32
N PHE A 94 -23.81 18.45 -8.75
CA PHE A 94 -23.74 17.03 -9.10
C PHE A 94 -24.98 16.26 -8.65
N GLU A 95 -25.56 16.55 -7.48
CA GLU A 95 -26.83 15.96 -7.02
C GLU A 95 -27.97 16.32 -7.95
N ARG A 96 -28.07 17.56 -8.41
CA ARG A 96 -29.07 17.99 -9.41
C ARG A 96 -28.87 17.28 -10.75
N ALA A 97 -27.62 17.08 -11.19
CA ALA A 97 -27.33 16.30 -12.40
C ALA A 97 -27.79 14.83 -12.21
N LEU A 98 -27.50 14.21 -11.06
CA LEU A 98 -27.88 12.84 -10.73
C LEU A 98 -29.41 12.67 -10.50
N ALA A 99 -30.12 13.72 -10.08
CA ALA A 99 -31.59 13.70 -10.02
C ALA A 99 -32.20 13.65 -11.44
N MET A 100 -31.52 14.23 -12.42
CA MET A 100 -31.95 14.16 -13.83
C MET A 100 -31.48 12.87 -14.52
N ASP A 101 -30.25 12.44 -14.30
CA ASP A 101 -29.69 11.17 -14.79
C ASP A 101 -28.99 10.42 -13.66
N PRO A 102 -29.70 9.48 -13.02
CA PRO A 102 -29.17 8.71 -11.89
C PRO A 102 -27.94 7.85 -12.21
N ASN A 103 -27.69 7.56 -13.46
CA ASN A 103 -26.60 6.67 -13.91
C ASN A 103 -25.45 7.43 -14.57
N ARG A 104 -25.37 8.74 -14.40
CA ARG A 104 -24.26 9.55 -14.91
C ARG A 104 -22.96 9.22 -14.15
N VAL A 105 -22.11 8.39 -14.77
CA VAL A 105 -20.87 7.90 -14.19
C VAL A 105 -19.96 9.04 -13.75
N ASP A 106 -19.70 10.02 -14.61
CA ASP A 106 -18.83 11.16 -14.30
C ASP A 106 -19.25 11.91 -13.04
N SER A 107 -20.56 12.17 -12.88
CA SER A 107 -21.08 12.87 -11.69
C SER A 107 -21.02 12.01 -10.44
N LEU A 108 -21.18 10.68 -10.56
CA LEU A 108 -21.02 9.74 -9.46
C LEU A 108 -19.57 9.70 -8.99
N LEU A 109 -18.59 9.68 -9.91
CA LEU A 109 -17.16 9.69 -9.59
C LEU A 109 -16.77 10.98 -8.87
N TRP A 110 -17.12 12.14 -9.43
CA TRP A 110 -16.79 13.42 -8.80
C TRP A 110 -17.39 13.55 -7.41
N LEU A 111 -18.66 13.23 -7.25
CA LEU A 111 -19.32 13.32 -5.95
C LEU A 111 -18.71 12.33 -4.94
N GLY A 112 -18.38 11.12 -5.38
CA GLY A 112 -17.67 10.13 -4.55
C GLY A 112 -16.30 10.63 -4.10
N ASN A 113 -15.51 11.24 -5.01
CA ASN A 113 -14.21 11.81 -4.70
C ASN A 113 -14.31 12.99 -3.71
N ILE A 114 -15.35 13.81 -3.81
CA ILE A 114 -15.60 14.89 -2.83
C ILE A 114 -15.83 14.28 -1.44
N TYR A 115 -16.74 13.30 -1.32
CA TYR A 115 -17.01 12.66 -0.02
C TYR A 115 -15.78 11.93 0.55
N ARG A 116 -14.93 11.35 -0.30
CA ARG A 116 -13.64 10.79 0.14
C ARG A 116 -12.74 11.87 0.71
N GLY A 117 -12.64 13.03 0.05
CA GLY A 117 -11.87 14.18 0.56
C GLY A 117 -12.37 14.69 1.91
N GLU A 118 -13.66 14.57 2.17
CA GLU A 118 -14.29 14.87 3.47
C GLU A 118 -14.21 13.71 4.48
N HIS A 119 -13.45 12.64 4.16
CA HIS A 119 -13.35 11.41 4.95
C HIS A 119 -14.68 10.65 5.16
N ASN A 120 -15.72 10.99 4.37
CA ASN A 120 -16.98 10.26 4.35
C ASN A 120 -16.91 9.05 3.41
N PHE A 121 -16.10 8.07 3.80
CA PHE A 121 -15.88 6.88 2.98
C PHE A 121 -17.14 6.05 2.72
N ALA A 122 -18.13 6.11 3.61
CA ALA A 122 -19.38 5.35 3.44
C ALA A 122 -20.15 5.83 2.21
N GLU A 123 -20.32 7.14 2.06
CA GLU A 123 -21.00 7.74 0.89
C GLU A 123 -20.16 7.61 -0.38
N ALA A 124 -18.83 7.80 -0.29
CA ALA A 124 -17.94 7.59 -1.42
C ALA A 124 -18.06 6.16 -1.98
N ILE A 125 -17.96 5.14 -1.13
CA ILE A 125 -18.14 3.72 -1.50
C ILE A 125 -19.50 3.50 -2.16
N ARG A 126 -20.58 4.06 -1.60
CA ARG A 126 -21.94 3.91 -2.14
C ARG A 126 -22.05 4.46 -3.56
N LEU A 127 -21.47 5.63 -3.80
CA LEU A 127 -21.49 6.31 -5.11
C LEU A 127 -20.64 5.58 -6.14
N HIS A 128 -19.39 5.19 -5.79
CA HIS A 128 -18.53 4.44 -6.70
C HIS A 128 -19.04 3.02 -6.96
N GLN A 129 -19.68 2.36 -5.99
CA GLN A 129 -20.39 1.10 -6.24
C GLN A 129 -21.57 1.28 -7.21
N ARG A 130 -22.28 2.41 -7.12
CA ARG A 130 -23.34 2.73 -8.08
C ARG A 130 -22.77 2.96 -9.47
N ALA A 131 -21.67 3.70 -9.60
CA ALA A 131 -20.95 3.88 -10.86
C ALA A 131 -20.48 2.54 -11.44
N ASN A 132 -19.92 1.66 -10.61
CA ASN A 132 -19.46 0.33 -11.02
C ASN A 132 -20.60 -0.60 -11.49
N ARG A 133 -21.83 -0.41 -11.04
CA ARG A 133 -23.00 -1.16 -11.58
C ARG A 133 -23.39 -0.70 -13.00
N VAL A 134 -23.06 0.54 -13.36
CA VAL A 134 -23.32 1.08 -14.69
C VAL A 134 -22.26 0.63 -15.68
N ASP A 135 -20.98 0.63 -15.25
CA ASP A 135 -19.85 0.19 -16.05
C ASP A 135 -18.89 -0.65 -15.20
N GLU A 136 -19.12 -1.98 -15.22
CA GLU A 136 -18.37 -2.94 -14.40
C GLU A 136 -16.92 -3.15 -14.85
N ARG A 137 -16.58 -2.72 -16.07
CA ARG A 137 -15.24 -2.92 -16.65
C ARG A 137 -14.40 -1.65 -16.65
N ASN A 138 -14.90 -0.59 -16.12
CA ASN A 138 -14.17 0.68 -16.03
C ASN A 138 -13.11 0.63 -14.94
N ILE A 139 -11.86 0.70 -15.37
CA ILE A 139 -10.68 0.63 -14.49
C ILE A 139 -10.62 1.80 -13.51
N GLU A 140 -10.99 3.00 -13.95
CA GLU A 140 -11.00 4.20 -13.12
C GLU A 140 -12.00 4.05 -11.95
N ILE A 141 -13.21 3.60 -12.23
CA ILE A 141 -14.23 3.36 -11.17
C ILE A 141 -13.73 2.33 -10.16
N LEU A 142 -13.12 1.23 -10.63
CA LEU A 142 -12.58 0.19 -9.76
C LEU A 142 -11.43 0.72 -8.89
N LEU A 143 -10.57 1.58 -9.46
CA LEU A 143 -9.48 2.20 -8.71
C LEU A 143 -10.01 3.13 -7.63
N GLU A 144 -10.98 4.00 -7.95
CA GLU A 144 -11.58 4.92 -7.00
C GLU A 144 -12.32 4.17 -5.87
N LEU A 145 -13.03 3.09 -6.21
CA LEU A 145 -13.66 2.23 -5.22
C LEU A 145 -12.63 1.54 -4.31
N ALA A 146 -11.50 1.10 -4.86
CA ALA A 146 -10.43 0.52 -4.06
C ALA A 146 -9.83 1.56 -3.09
N ASN A 147 -9.61 2.81 -3.55
CA ASN A 147 -9.12 3.91 -2.72
C ASN A 147 -10.07 4.20 -1.53
N ASP A 148 -11.39 4.24 -1.78
CA ASP A 148 -12.38 4.45 -0.72
C ASP A 148 -12.38 3.32 0.31
N LEU A 149 -12.31 2.07 -0.18
CA LEU A 149 -12.27 0.88 0.68
C LEU A 149 -10.99 0.85 1.53
N GLU A 150 -9.85 1.28 0.97
CA GLU A 150 -8.61 1.45 1.73
C GLU A 150 -8.76 2.52 2.81
N GLY A 151 -9.31 3.69 2.48
CA GLY A 151 -9.59 4.77 3.42
C GLY A 151 -10.53 4.34 4.55
N ALA A 152 -11.54 3.53 4.23
CA ALA A 152 -12.45 2.91 5.19
C ALA A 152 -11.81 1.74 5.97
N LYS A 153 -10.54 1.40 5.75
CA LYS A 153 -9.82 0.24 6.33
C LYS A 153 -10.45 -1.13 5.99
N ARG A 154 -11.25 -1.18 4.91
CA ARG A 154 -11.86 -2.41 4.39
C ARG A 154 -10.92 -3.10 3.42
N TYR A 155 -9.76 -3.51 3.90
CA TYR A 155 -8.64 -3.97 3.07
C TYR A 155 -8.94 -5.22 2.24
N GLU A 156 -9.72 -6.16 2.78
CA GLU A 156 -10.10 -7.38 2.03
C GLU A 156 -11.01 -7.06 0.84
N ASP A 157 -11.95 -6.13 1.00
CA ASP A 157 -12.83 -5.69 -0.07
C ASP A 157 -12.05 -4.91 -1.15
N ALA A 158 -11.08 -4.09 -0.72
CA ALA A 158 -10.16 -3.39 -1.62
C ALA A 158 -9.33 -4.40 -2.44
N LEU A 159 -8.79 -5.47 -1.81
CA LEU A 159 -8.08 -6.55 -2.51
C LEU A 159 -8.95 -7.25 -3.56
N GLN A 160 -10.23 -7.50 -3.24
CA GLN A 160 -11.17 -8.08 -4.21
C GLN A 160 -11.42 -7.15 -5.38
N THR A 161 -11.53 -5.84 -5.13
CA THR A 161 -11.73 -4.82 -6.17
C THR A 161 -10.51 -4.73 -7.08
N LEU A 162 -9.29 -4.67 -6.52
CA LEU A 162 -8.04 -4.71 -7.28
C LEU A 162 -7.87 -6.03 -8.05
N HIS A 163 -8.34 -7.15 -7.49
CA HIS A 163 -8.34 -8.42 -8.23
C HIS A 163 -9.26 -8.40 -9.45
N LYS A 164 -10.45 -7.76 -9.36
CA LYS A 164 -11.34 -7.54 -10.52
C LYS A 164 -10.65 -6.68 -11.58
N MET A 165 -9.99 -5.60 -11.16
CA MET A 165 -9.21 -4.73 -12.04
C MET A 165 -8.12 -5.51 -12.80
N LEU A 166 -7.36 -6.37 -12.10
CA LEU A 166 -6.31 -7.21 -12.69
C LEU A 166 -6.85 -8.37 -13.56
N LYS A 167 -8.15 -8.70 -13.46
CA LYS A 167 -8.80 -9.60 -14.42
C LYS A 167 -9.10 -8.92 -15.76
N ILE A 168 -9.35 -7.61 -15.74
CA ILE A 168 -9.60 -6.80 -16.94
C ILE A 168 -8.27 -6.45 -17.60
N GLU A 169 -7.33 -5.93 -16.82
CA GLU A 169 -5.97 -5.56 -17.25
C GLU A 169 -4.92 -6.27 -16.38
N PRO A 170 -4.45 -7.46 -16.79
CA PRO A 170 -3.52 -8.25 -15.97
C PRO A 170 -2.21 -7.54 -15.62
N ASP A 171 -1.71 -6.66 -16.48
CA ASP A 171 -0.43 -5.99 -16.32
C ASP A 171 -0.56 -4.52 -15.90
N ASN A 172 -1.72 -4.12 -15.37
CA ASN A 172 -1.93 -2.78 -14.84
C ASN A 172 -1.03 -2.54 -13.61
N LEU A 173 0.00 -1.72 -13.79
CA LEU A 173 1.03 -1.47 -12.76
C LEU A 173 0.44 -0.85 -11.49
N THR A 174 -0.48 0.10 -11.62
CA THR A 174 -1.14 0.75 -10.48
C THR A 174 -1.88 -0.28 -9.62
N ALA A 175 -2.65 -1.16 -10.25
CA ALA A 175 -3.38 -2.22 -9.54
C ALA A 175 -2.43 -3.23 -8.88
N LEU A 176 -1.32 -3.61 -9.56
CA LEU A 176 -0.31 -4.50 -8.99
C LEU A 176 0.37 -3.90 -7.76
N ILE A 177 0.80 -2.64 -7.84
CA ILE A 177 1.45 -1.92 -6.74
C ILE A 177 0.50 -1.77 -5.55
N ARG A 178 -0.72 -1.28 -5.79
CA ARG A 178 -1.74 -1.14 -4.74
C ARG A 178 -2.06 -2.48 -4.07
N LYS A 179 -2.25 -3.53 -4.88
CA LYS A 179 -2.52 -4.88 -4.34
C LYS A 179 -1.35 -5.38 -3.50
N ARG A 180 -0.11 -5.20 -3.94
CA ARG A 180 1.09 -5.55 -3.17
C ARG A 180 1.11 -4.82 -1.82
N ASP A 181 0.89 -3.51 -1.82
CA ASP A 181 0.95 -2.69 -0.60
C ASP A 181 -0.11 -3.10 0.43
N LEU A 182 -1.32 -3.41 -0.02
CA LEU A 182 -2.36 -3.99 0.83
C LEU A 182 -1.97 -5.37 1.37
N LEU A 183 -1.41 -6.25 0.53
CA LEU A 183 -0.96 -7.58 0.95
C LEU A 183 0.18 -7.49 1.99
N ILE A 184 1.11 -6.52 1.85
CA ILE A 184 2.14 -6.21 2.85
C ILE A 184 1.51 -5.76 4.18
N ARG A 185 0.51 -4.88 4.11
CA ARG A 185 -0.21 -4.40 5.30
C ARG A 185 -0.96 -5.51 6.03
N LEU A 186 -1.47 -6.47 5.29
CA LEU A 186 -2.16 -7.65 5.81
C LEU A 186 -1.22 -8.83 6.12
N GLU A 187 0.09 -8.65 5.96
CA GLU A 187 1.12 -9.67 6.15
C GLU A 187 0.89 -10.97 5.35
N LYS A 188 0.22 -10.87 4.19
CA LYS A 188 -0.02 -11.99 3.27
C LYS A 188 1.21 -12.21 2.36
N TRP A 189 2.35 -12.58 2.96
CA TRP A 189 3.66 -12.57 2.32
C TRP A 189 3.78 -13.49 1.10
N SER A 190 3.12 -14.65 1.10
CA SER A 190 3.15 -15.57 -0.05
C SER A 190 2.49 -14.94 -1.29
N GLU A 191 1.33 -14.30 -1.13
CA GLU A 191 0.63 -13.60 -2.20
C GLU A 191 1.43 -12.34 -2.63
N THR A 192 2.00 -11.62 -1.66
CA THR A 192 2.88 -10.47 -1.92
C THR A 192 4.05 -10.87 -2.82
N LEU A 193 4.68 -12.02 -2.54
CA LEU A 193 5.82 -12.52 -3.32
C LEU A 193 5.44 -12.82 -4.78
N GLU A 194 4.24 -13.36 -5.04
CA GLU A 194 3.73 -13.59 -6.39
C GLU A 194 3.55 -12.27 -7.16
N ILE A 195 2.93 -11.28 -6.54
CA ILE A 195 2.76 -9.95 -7.16
C ILE A 195 4.11 -9.28 -7.39
N GLN A 196 5.04 -9.39 -6.45
CA GLN A 196 6.38 -8.82 -6.57
C GLN A 196 7.18 -9.41 -7.73
N HIS A 197 7.02 -10.71 -7.99
CA HIS A 197 7.62 -11.34 -9.16
C HIS A 197 7.02 -10.84 -10.49
N ARG A 198 5.72 -10.49 -10.50
CA ARG A 198 5.08 -9.88 -11.68
C ARG A 198 5.59 -8.46 -11.92
N LEU A 199 5.69 -7.65 -10.87
CA LEU A 199 6.20 -6.27 -10.94
C LEU A 199 7.63 -6.22 -11.49
N LEU A 200 8.51 -7.11 -11.05
CA LEU A 200 9.90 -7.17 -11.55
C LEU A 200 10.03 -7.65 -13.01
N LYS A 201 8.99 -8.27 -13.57
CA LYS A 201 8.95 -8.60 -15.02
C LYS A 201 8.46 -7.42 -15.86
N ALA A 202 7.84 -6.42 -15.25
CA ALA A 202 7.42 -5.22 -15.95
C ALA A 202 8.63 -4.34 -16.31
N ASN A 203 8.47 -3.53 -17.33
CA ASN A 203 9.51 -2.60 -17.78
C ASN A 203 9.55 -1.36 -16.88
N LEU A 204 10.18 -1.49 -15.71
CA LEU A 204 10.35 -0.41 -14.73
C LEU A 204 11.67 0.33 -14.98
N PRO A 205 11.72 1.67 -14.75
CA PRO A 205 12.96 2.43 -14.71
C PRO A 205 13.94 1.88 -13.66
N GLU A 206 15.26 2.06 -13.87
CA GLU A 206 16.28 1.45 -13.00
C GLU A 206 16.16 1.78 -11.50
N PRO A 207 15.91 3.02 -11.04
CA PRO A 207 15.80 3.30 -9.61
C PRO A 207 14.60 2.56 -8.97
N GLU A 208 13.49 2.46 -9.68
CA GLU A 208 12.29 1.75 -9.22
C GLU A 208 12.53 0.24 -9.20
N ARG A 209 13.18 -0.29 -10.22
CA ARG A 209 13.53 -1.70 -10.32
C ARG A 209 14.46 -2.15 -9.19
N LEU A 210 15.43 -1.30 -8.80
CA LEU A 210 16.30 -1.59 -7.65
C LEU A 210 15.51 -1.63 -6.34
N ALA A 211 14.62 -0.67 -6.12
CA ALA A 211 13.74 -0.63 -4.94
C ALA A 211 12.84 -1.88 -4.88
N GLU A 212 12.26 -2.27 -6.02
CA GLU A 212 11.44 -3.47 -6.12
C GLU A 212 12.25 -4.76 -5.89
N ALA A 213 13.51 -4.82 -6.29
CA ALA A 213 14.40 -5.95 -6.02
C ALA A 213 14.74 -6.08 -4.53
N GLN A 214 14.97 -4.95 -3.83
CA GLN A 214 15.17 -4.93 -2.38
C GLN A 214 13.91 -5.40 -1.64
N LEU A 215 12.74 -4.94 -2.06
CA LEU A 215 11.46 -5.35 -1.51
C LEU A 215 11.20 -6.86 -1.71
N LEU A 216 11.58 -7.41 -2.87
CA LEU A 216 11.52 -8.86 -3.11
C LEU A 216 12.37 -9.65 -2.10
N THR A 217 13.56 -9.13 -1.76
CA THR A 217 14.42 -9.78 -0.75
C THR A 217 13.74 -9.82 0.61
N GLY A 218 13.16 -8.69 1.05
CA GLY A 218 12.38 -8.60 2.28
C GLY A 218 11.17 -9.54 2.30
N CYS A 219 10.35 -9.52 1.24
CA CYS A 219 9.19 -10.42 1.13
C CYS A 219 9.61 -11.90 1.16
N THR A 220 10.72 -12.24 0.49
CA THR A 220 11.26 -13.61 0.49
C THR A 220 11.63 -14.04 1.92
N TYR A 221 12.27 -13.14 2.69
CA TYR A 221 12.59 -13.38 4.08
C TYR A 221 11.33 -13.60 4.95
N GLU A 222 10.31 -12.75 4.79
CA GLU A 222 9.08 -12.84 5.59
C GLU A 222 8.31 -14.15 5.35
N VAL A 223 8.28 -14.64 4.08
CA VAL A 223 7.74 -15.99 3.80
C VAL A 223 8.54 -17.07 4.56
N GLY A 224 9.87 -16.95 4.57
CA GLY A 224 10.74 -17.84 5.34
C GLY A 224 10.44 -17.80 6.84
N ARG A 225 10.28 -16.60 7.41
CA ARG A 225 9.96 -16.38 8.81
C ARG A 225 8.61 -17.01 9.18
N GLN A 226 7.55 -16.75 8.41
CA GLN A 226 6.25 -17.39 8.65
C GLN A 226 6.29 -18.92 8.56
N LEU A 227 7.07 -19.47 7.64
CA LEU A 227 7.25 -20.91 7.52
C LEU A 227 7.97 -21.50 8.76
N LEU A 228 8.97 -20.77 9.27
CA LEU A 228 9.69 -21.19 10.50
C LEU A 228 8.76 -21.16 11.72
N GLU A 229 7.95 -20.14 11.87
CA GLU A 229 6.93 -20.00 12.93
C GLU A 229 5.88 -21.12 12.87
N ARG A 230 5.52 -21.55 11.65
CA ARG A 230 4.58 -22.66 11.41
C ARG A 230 5.24 -24.05 11.56
N GLY A 231 6.51 -24.13 11.96
CA GLY A 231 7.21 -25.40 12.14
C GLY A 231 7.69 -26.08 10.86
N HIS A 232 7.97 -25.31 9.80
CA HIS A 232 8.49 -25.81 8.53
C HIS A 232 9.94 -25.34 8.26
N PRO A 233 10.95 -25.75 9.07
CA PRO A 233 12.31 -25.22 9.00
C PRO A 233 13.00 -25.50 7.66
N ASP A 234 12.78 -26.65 7.02
CA ASP A 234 13.41 -26.97 5.74
C ASP A 234 12.91 -26.08 4.60
N LYS A 235 11.62 -25.75 4.61
CA LYS A 235 11.06 -24.79 3.65
C LYS A 235 11.58 -23.37 3.94
N ALA A 236 11.57 -22.95 5.19
CA ALA A 236 12.09 -21.66 5.64
C ALA A 236 13.54 -21.45 5.20
N ARG A 237 14.39 -22.47 5.37
CA ARG A 237 15.80 -22.46 4.97
C ARG A 237 16.00 -22.13 3.48
N LYS A 238 15.11 -22.66 2.61
CA LYS A 238 15.17 -22.35 1.17
C LYS A 238 14.92 -20.88 0.91
N TYR A 239 13.94 -20.31 1.58
CA TYR A 239 13.61 -18.88 1.43
C TYR A 239 14.73 -17.98 2.00
N PHE A 240 15.28 -18.29 3.18
CA PHE A 240 16.41 -17.54 3.73
C PHE A 240 17.64 -17.59 2.83
N ARG A 241 17.98 -18.75 2.28
CA ARG A 241 19.05 -18.88 1.27
C ARG A 241 18.74 -18.11 0.00
N GLY A 242 17.48 -18.05 -0.41
CA GLY A 242 17.01 -17.24 -1.53
C GLY A 242 17.19 -15.74 -1.29
N ALA A 243 16.91 -15.24 -0.10
CA ALA A 243 17.16 -13.86 0.30
C ALA A 243 18.66 -13.52 0.31
N ILE A 244 19.50 -14.39 0.90
CA ILE A 244 20.97 -14.25 0.93
C ILE A 244 21.59 -14.27 -0.48
N LYS A 245 21.03 -15.07 -1.40
CA LYS A 245 21.51 -15.10 -2.78
C LYS A 245 21.28 -13.78 -3.50
N ARG A 246 20.18 -13.07 -3.18
CA ARG A 246 19.87 -11.75 -3.75
C ARG A 246 20.67 -10.65 -3.10
N ASP A 247 20.77 -10.68 -1.78
CA ASP A 247 21.55 -9.70 -1.00
C ASP A 247 22.39 -10.43 0.05
N ARG A 248 23.71 -10.48 -0.18
CA ARG A 248 24.67 -11.11 0.71
C ARG A 248 24.88 -10.36 2.02
N THR A 249 24.39 -9.14 2.13
CA THR A 249 24.47 -8.29 3.33
C THR A 249 23.17 -8.33 4.15
N PHE A 250 22.18 -9.08 3.71
CA PHE A 250 20.87 -9.17 4.35
C PHE A 250 20.94 -10.03 5.64
N LEU A 251 21.31 -9.39 6.73
CA LEU A 251 21.53 -10.03 8.04
C LEU A 251 20.33 -10.84 8.57
N PRO A 252 19.06 -10.39 8.42
CA PRO A 252 17.92 -11.14 8.97
C PRO A 252 17.86 -12.58 8.50
N ALA A 253 18.22 -12.85 7.25
CA ALA A 253 18.19 -14.21 6.72
C ALA A 253 19.29 -15.12 7.31
N TYR A 254 20.46 -14.58 7.64
CA TYR A 254 21.51 -15.33 8.32
C TYR A 254 21.13 -15.67 9.77
N VAL A 255 20.52 -14.71 10.47
CA VAL A 255 19.98 -14.93 11.83
C VAL A 255 18.91 -16.03 11.78
N GLY A 256 17.99 -15.98 10.79
CA GLY A 256 16.98 -17.03 10.59
C GLY A 256 17.57 -18.41 10.31
N ILE A 257 18.66 -18.52 9.53
CA ILE A 257 19.37 -19.79 9.34
C ILE A 257 20.02 -20.25 10.65
N GLY A 258 20.64 -19.34 11.41
CA GLY A 258 21.19 -19.63 12.73
C GLY A 258 20.13 -20.20 13.66
N GLU A 259 18.97 -19.58 13.72
CA GLU A 259 17.83 -20.03 14.53
C GLU A 259 17.34 -21.43 14.14
N ILE A 260 17.25 -21.74 12.84
CA ILE A 260 16.91 -23.08 12.38
C ILE A 260 17.94 -24.11 12.89
N LEU A 261 19.24 -23.82 12.78
CA LEU A 261 20.30 -24.70 13.21
C LEU A 261 20.29 -24.93 14.72
N ILE A 262 19.97 -23.89 15.50
CA ILE A 262 19.84 -24.00 16.97
C ILE A 262 18.67 -24.93 17.31
N ARG A 263 17.51 -24.74 16.70
CA ARG A 263 16.33 -25.59 16.90
C ARG A 263 16.57 -27.06 16.50
N GLU A 264 17.49 -27.30 15.56
CA GLU A 264 17.94 -28.66 15.17
C GLU A 264 19.02 -29.22 16.07
N GLY A 265 19.46 -28.53 17.13
CA GLY A 265 20.55 -28.92 17.98
C GLY A 265 21.96 -28.84 17.36
N LYS A 266 22.07 -28.14 16.19
CA LYS A 266 23.31 -27.98 15.44
C LYS A 266 24.02 -26.65 15.78
N THR A 267 24.17 -26.35 17.07
CA THR A 267 24.63 -25.03 17.54
C THR A 267 26.04 -24.71 17.06
N LYS A 268 26.96 -25.70 16.99
CA LYS A 268 28.30 -25.50 16.44
C LYS A 268 28.28 -24.96 14.98
N GLN A 269 27.34 -25.47 14.14
CA GLN A 269 27.21 -25.00 12.78
C GLN A 269 26.59 -23.59 12.72
N ALA A 270 25.66 -23.25 13.63
CA ALA A 270 25.12 -21.90 13.73
C ALA A 270 26.22 -20.89 14.07
N VAL A 271 27.06 -21.20 15.08
CA VAL A 271 28.21 -20.38 15.46
C VAL A 271 29.18 -20.19 14.28
N GLU A 272 29.51 -21.26 13.55
CA GLU A 272 30.44 -21.16 12.41
C GLU A 272 29.92 -20.26 11.31
N ILE A 273 28.62 -20.37 10.99
CA ILE A 273 27.99 -19.50 9.98
C ILE A 273 27.99 -18.04 10.47
N LEU A 274 27.59 -17.79 11.72
CA LEU A 274 27.54 -16.43 12.26
C LEU A 274 28.93 -15.80 12.38
N LYS A 275 29.98 -16.57 12.77
CA LYS A 275 31.39 -16.11 12.73
C LYS A 275 31.81 -15.68 11.32
N LYS A 276 31.48 -16.48 10.29
CA LYS A 276 31.77 -16.14 8.88
C LYS A 276 31.03 -14.88 8.42
N VAL A 277 29.79 -14.71 8.85
CA VAL A 277 29.00 -13.51 8.54
C VAL A 277 29.55 -12.29 9.26
N TYR A 278 29.89 -12.42 10.54
CA TYR A 278 30.52 -11.34 11.31
C TYR A 278 31.85 -10.89 10.68
N ALA A 279 32.71 -11.82 10.27
CA ALA A 279 33.98 -11.50 9.62
C ALA A 279 33.81 -10.63 8.36
N LYS A 280 32.68 -10.80 7.64
CA LYS A 280 32.38 -10.03 6.41
C LYS A 280 31.65 -8.72 6.67
N THR A 281 30.72 -8.69 7.61
CA THR A 281 29.79 -7.58 7.79
C THR A 281 30.16 -6.65 8.94
N ARG A 282 30.95 -7.13 9.89
CA ARG A 282 31.29 -6.43 11.14
C ARG A 282 30.05 -5.96 11.92
N SER A 283 28.94 -6.66 11.75
CA SER A 283 27.68 -6.26 12.35
C SER A 283 27.63 -6.60 13.85
N ASN A 284 27.38 -5.59 14.67
CA ASN A 284 27.19 -5.77 16.11
C ASN A 284 25.97 -6.67 16.43
N ILE A 285 24.99 -6.75 15.53
CA ILE A 285 23.84 -7.67 15.68
C ILE A 285 24.29 -9.13 15.65
N ILE A 286 25.14 -9.46 14.69
CA ILE A 286 25.68 -10.83 14.57
C ILE A 286 26.61 -11.16 15.77
N LEU A 287 27.40 -10.19 16.19
CA LEU A 287 28.26 -10.32 17.34
C LEU A 287 27.46 -10.59 18.64
N HIS A 288 26.38 -9.84 18.81
CA HIS A 288 25.47 -10.04 19.95
C HIS A 288 24.78 -11.41 19.94
N ARG A 289 24.36 -11.90 18.77
CA ARG A 289 23.84 -13.25 18.62
C ARG A 289 24.87 -14.34 18.93
N LEU A 290 26.14 -14.13 18.56
CA LEU A 290 27.24 -15.01 18.96
C LEU A 290 27.47 -14.99 20.47
N GLU A 291 27.40 -13.81 21.11
CA GLU A 291 27.50 -13.66 22.56
C GLU A 291 26.42 -14.49 23.27
N GLU A 292 25.15 -14.34 22.89
CA GLU A 292 24.05 -15.15 23.46
C GLU A 292 24.32 -16.63 23.34
N LEU A 293 24.70 -17.11 22.15
CA LEU A 293 24.95 -18.54 21.91
C LEU A 293 26.10 -19.12 22.74
N PHE A 294 27.21 -18.40 22.84
CA PHE A 294 28.35 -18.86 23.61
C PHE A 294 28.08 -18.85 25.11
N LEU A 295 27.31 -17.87 25.60
CA LEU A 295 26.90 -17.84 27.01
C LEU A 295 25.92 -18.97 27.35
N GLU A 296 24.97 -19.25 26.44
CA GLU A 296 24.05 -20.40 26.60
C GLU A 296 24.78 -21.75 26.60
N GLN A 297 25.89 -21.87 25.87
CA GLN A 297 26.74 -23.05 25.85
C GLN A 297 27.69 -23.17 27.06
N GLY A 298 27.81 -22.15 27.88
CA GLY A 298 28.77 -22.06 28.96
C GLY A 298 30.21 -21.92 28.50
N GLU A 299 30.41 -21.39 27.28
CA GLU A 299 31.73 -21.17 26.66
C GLU A 299 32.08 -19.65 26.54
N PRO A 300 32.08 -18.86 27.63
CA PRO A 300 32.30 -17.42 27.57
C PRO A 300 33.71 -17.04 27.07
N SER A 301 34.70 -17.90 27.24
CA SER A 301 36.05 -17.67 26.73
C SER A 301 36.10 -17.55 25.19
N GLU A 302 35.20 -18.25 24.48
CA GLU A 302 35.15 -18.21 23.03
C GLU A 302 34.64 -16.83 22.53
N ILE A 303 33.61 -16.29 23.15
CA ILE A 303 33.10 -14.96 22.75
C ILE A 303 34.07 -13.83 23.14
N ILE A 304 34.75 -13.96 24.30
CA ILE A 304 35.83 -13.02 24.67
C ILE A 304 36.90 -13.00 23.59
N ARG A 305 37.32 -14.19 23.09
CA ARG A 305 38.31 -14.31 22.01
C ARG A 305 37.82 -13.63 20.70
N VAL A 306 36.53 -13.78 20.36
CA VAL A 306 35.94 -13.13 19.20
C VAL A 306 35.97 -11.57 19.32
N TYR A 307 35.65 -11.07 20.52
CA TYR A 307 35.73 -9.61 20.76
C TYR A 307 37.18 -9.10 20.72
N GLN A 308 38.12 -9.82 21.35
CA GLN A 308 39.53 -9.45 21.35
C GLN A 308 40.13 -9.46 19.92
N GLU A 309 39.74 -10.45 19.10
CA GLU A 309 40.18 -10.50 17.70
C GLU A 309 39.57 -9.36 16.89
N ALA A 310 38.30 -9.01 17.14
CA ALA A 310 37.68 -7.86 16.52
C ALA A 310 38.38 -6.54 16.88
N LEU A 311 38.74 -6.36 18.17
CA LEU A 311 39.49 -5.20 18.66
C LEU A 311 40.93 -5.13 18.15
N ARG A 312 41.61 -6.28 17.92
CA ARG A 312 42.94 -6.25 17.25
C ARG A 312 42.87 -5.65 15.85
N GLN A 313 41.73 -5.84 15.14
CA GLN A 313 41.54 -5.31 13.79
C GLN A 313 41.06 -3.87 13.79
N ASP A 314 40.34 -3.43 14.82
CA ASP A 314 39.84 -2.07 15.04
C ASP A 314 39.97 -1.68 16.52
N PRO A 315 41.20 -1.31 16.96
CA PRO A 315 41.49 -1.11 18.39
C PRO A 315 40.72 0.04 19.04
N ASN A 316 40.40 1.06 18.22
CA ASN A 316 39.75 2.28 18.70
C ASN A 316 38.22 2.25 18.50
N ASN A 317 37.63 1.10 18.27
CA ASN A 317 36.18 0.99 18.11
C ASN A 317 35.45 1.04 19.47
N PRO A 318 34.81 2.16 19.80
CA PRO A 318 34.21 2.35 21.12
C PRO A 318 33.03 1.39 21.39
N ALA A 319 32.35 0.96 20.32
CA ALA A 319 31.27 -0.01 20.44
C ALA A 319 31.80 -1.38 20.85
N LEU A 320 32.87 -1.84 20.23
CA LEU A 320 33.50 -3.14 20.56
C LEU A 320 34.10 -3.12 21.96
N GLN A 321 34.78 -2.03 22.35
CA GLN A 321 35.30 -1.84 23.69
C GLN A 321 34.17 -1.87 24.72
N PHE A 322 33.08 -1.16 24.48
CA PHE A 322 31.92 -1.17 25.37
C PHE A 322 31.28 -2.55 25.51
N TYR A 323 31.06 -3.25 24.39
CA TYR A 323 30.47 -4.62 24.45
C TYR A 323 31.37 -5.62 25.18
N LEU A 324 32.68 -5.57 24.93
CA LEU A 324 33.61 -6.44 25.66
C LEU A 324 33.67 -6.10 27.16
N GLY A 325 33.73 -4.81 27.49
CA GLY A 325 33.68 -4.38 28.88
C GLY A 325 32.37 -4.76 29.59
N LYS A 326 31.24 -4.63 28.91
CA LYS A 326 29.92 -5.12 29.39
C LYS A 326 29.91 -6.64 29.59
N LEU A 327 30.53 -7.38 28.66
CA LEU A 327 30.67 -8.87 28.80
C LEU A 327 31.53 -9.24 30.01
N TYR A 328 32.68 -8.60 30.19
CA TYR A 328 33.52 -8.79 31.36
C TYR A 328 32.77 -8.50 32.66
N TYR A 329 32.02 -7.38 32.71
CA TYR A 329 31.19 -7.03 33.84
C TYR A 329 30.13 -8.13 34.17
N ARG A 330 29.45 -8.67 33.12
CA ARG A 330 28.49 -9.76 33.28
C ARG A 330 29.12 -11.07 33.79
N LEU A 331 30.38 -11.30 33.45
CA LEU A 331 31.17 -12.47 33.89
C LEU A 331 31.87 -12.24 35.23
N GLU A 332 31.62 -11.11 35.92
CA GLU A 332 32.24 -10.70 37.17
C GLU A 332 33.78 -10.51 37.11
N MET A 333 34.31 -10.34 35.90
CA MET A 333 35.72 -9.99 35.64
C MET A 333 35.89 -8.48 35.85
N VAL A 334 35.96 -8.02 37.11
CA VAL A 334 35.82 -6.61 37.51
C VAL A 334 36.98 -5.77 36.99
N ASP A 335 38.21 -6.25 37.10
CA ASP A 335 39.41 -5.51 36.73
C ASP A 335 39.49 -5.36 35.21
N GLU A 336 39.26 -6.41 34.43
CA GLU A 336 39.24 -6.36 32.97
C GLU A 336 38.08 -5.48 32.44
N ALA A 337 36.92 -5.51 33.09
CA ALA A 337 35.81 -4.63 32.75
C ALA A 337 36.17 -3.18 32.99
N PHE A 338 36.78 -2.84 34.13
CA PHE A 338 37.18 -1.50 34.47
C PHE A 338 38.26 -0.98 33.50
N ASP A 339 39.31 -1.79 33.25
CA ASP A 339 40.44 -1.41 32.40
C ASP A 339 39.98 -1.04 31.00
N ILE A 340 39.08 -1.82 30.39
CA ILE A 340 38.61 -1.53 29.05
C ILE A 340 37.56 -0.40 29.02
N LEU A 341 36.62 -0.35 29.97
CA LEU A 341 35.55 0.65 29.98
C LEU A 341 36.06 2.04 30.33
N SER A 342 37.12 2.16 31.17
CA SER A 342 37.72 3.45 31.50
C SER A 342 38.38 4.13 30.31
N THR A 343 38.74 3.40 29.25
CA THR A 343 39.36 3.92 28.03
C THR A 343 38.37 4.23 26.91
N VAL A 344 37.07 3.86 27.06
CA VAL A 344 36.05 4.06 26.02
C VAL A 344 35.68 5.54 25.93
N GLU A 345 35.78 6.08 24.72
CA GLU A 345 35.36 7.45 24.42
C GLU A 345 34.09 7.47 23.54
N GLY A 346 33.22 8.48 23.74
CA GLY A 346 32.05 8.74 22.88
C GLY A 346 30.83 7.83 23.13
N VAL A 347 30.93 6.86 24.02
CA VAL A 347 29.79 5.97 24.40
C VAL A 347 29.02 6.56 25.58
N GLN A 348 29.68 7.35 26.42
CA GLN A 348 29.13 7.94 27.64
C GLN A 348 27.88 8.77 27.34
N ASP A 349 27.86 9.51 26.22
CA ASP A 349 26.74 10.36 25.84
C ASP A 349 25.57 9.60 25.18
N GLN A 350 25.77 8.33 24.87
CA GLN A 350 24.77 7.51 24.17
C GLN A 350 24.03 6.54 25.09
N LEU A 351 24.68 6.03 26.14
CA LEU A 351 24.16 4.93 26.91
C LEU A 351 24.21 5.17 28.43
N ALA A 352 23.05 5.27 29.06
CA ALA A 352 22.94 5.28 30.53
C ALA A 352 23.57 4.02 31.18
N ASP A 353 23.56 2.89 30.47
CA ASP A 353 24.12 1.61 30.97
C ASP A 353 25.65 1.69 31.17
N TYR A 354 26.36 2.47 30.34
CA TYR A 354 27.78 2.71 30.58
C TYR A 354 28.00 3.30 31.97
N HIS A 355 27.30 4.36 32.33
CA HIS A 355 27.42 5.01 33.64
C HIS A 355 26.99 4.11 34.80
N LYS A 356 25.96 3.29 34.62
CA LYS A 356 25.52 2.32 35.63
C LYS A 356 26.59 1.25 35.88
N ILE A 357 27.18 0.72 34.81
CA ILE A 357 28.24 -0.27 34.91
C ILE A 357 29.49 0.34 35.58
N MET A 358 29.91 1.54 35.14
CA MET A 358 31.06 2.24 35.74
C MET A 358 30.82 2.54 37.22
N ALA A 359 29.62 3.00 37.59
CA ALA A 359 29.28 3.23 38.98
C ALA A 359 29.41 1.97 39.85
N ASN A 360 28.90 0.81 39.35
CA ASN A 360 29.05 -0.47 40.02
C ASN A 360 30.51 -0.93 40.14
N LEU A 361 31.32 -0.70 39.13
CA LEU A 361 32.74 -1.02 39.12
C LEU A 361 33.49 -0.15 40.18
N TYR A 362 33.18 1.18 40.26
CA TYR A 362 33.73 2.05 41.29
C TYR A 362 33.28 1.62 42.70
N LEU A 363 32.02 1.21 42.88
CA LEU A 363 31.56 0.66 44.19
C LEU A 363 32.36 -0.57 44.60
N ARG A 364 32.63 -1.48 43.69
CA ARG A 364 33.46 -2.70 43.98
C ARG A 364 34.91 -2.35 44.25
N LYS A 365 35.42 -1.23 43.69
CA LYS A 365 36.75 -0.70 44.00
C LYS A 365 36.78 0.21 45.24
N GLN A 366 35.66 0.36 45.96
CA GLN A 366 35.49 1.20 47.17
C GLN A 366 35.65 2.71 46.87
N GLU A 367 35.52 3.16 45.62
CA GLU A 367 35.63 4.54 45.18
C GLU A 367 34.23 5.23 45.16
N MET A 368 33.70 5.48 46.37
CA MET A 368 32.29 5.89 46.55
C MET A 368 31.94 7.20 45.85
N GLU A 369 32.84 8.21 45.88
CA GLU A 369 32.58 9.54 45.27
C GLU A 369 32.44 9.46 43.75
N LEU A 370 33.31 8.65 43.10
CA LEU A 370 33.26 8.43 41.68
C LEU A 370 32.00 7.63 41.29
N ALA A 371 31.65 6.63 42.09
CA ALA A 371 30.41 5.88 41.89
C ALA A 371 29.16 6.76 41.90
N VAL A 372 29.06 7.67 42.91
CA VAL A 372 27.94 8.62 43.00
C VAL A 372 27.92 9.58 41.80
N THR A 373 29.11 10.01 41.34
CA THR A 373 29.22 10.86 40.17
C THR A 373 28.69 10.17 38.90
N GLU A 374 29.06 8.94 38.70
CA GLU A 374 28.56 8.13 37.56
C GLU A 374 27.06 7.87 37.66
N LEU A 375 26.54 7.57 38.86
CA LEU A 375 25.08 7.39 39.05
C LEU A 375 24.31 8.70 38.73
N LYS A 376 24.83 9.86 39.14
CA LYS A 376 24.24 11.17 38.79
C LYS A 376 24.18 11.32 37.26
N LYS A 377 25.26 11.02 36.55
CA LYS A 377 25.27 11.03 35.09
C LYS A 377 24.22 10.08 34.52
N ALA A 378 24.12 8.86 35.01
CA ALA A 378 23.09 7.91 34.59
C ALA A 378 21.67 8.41 34.75
N LEU A 379 21.40 9.19 35.81
CA LEU A 379 20.08 9.78 36.10
C LEU A 379 19.75 10.98 35.19
N HIS A 380 20.73 11.65 34.60
CA HIS A 380 20.51 12.77 33.70
C HIS A 380 20.02 12.34 32.32
N PHE A 381 20.14 11.06 31.98
CA PHE A 381 19.54 10.56 30.74
C PHE A 381 18.01 10.68 30.83
N LYS A 382 17.40 11.45 29.94
CA LYS A 382 15.94 11.67 29.86
C LYS A 382 15.16 10.38 29.57
N LYS A 383 15.82 9.36 29.02
CA LYS A 383 15.21 8.09 28.65
C LYS A 383 15.35 7.08 29.81
N ARG A 384 14.21 6.68 30.36
CA ARG A 384 14.14 5.68 31.45
C ARG A 384 14.37 4.24 30.97
N VAL A 385 14.30 3.99 29.67
CA VAL A 385 14.43 2.66 29.07
C VAL A 385 15.69 2.63 28.21
N VAL A 386 16.53 1.66 28.45
CA VAL A 386 17.68 1.38 27.57
C VAL A 386 17.15 0.82 26.27
N VAL A 387 17.42 1.51 25.18
CA VAL A 387 16.97 1.12 23.86
C VAL A 387 18.19 0.63 23.06
N PRO A 388 18.40 -0.70 22.96
CA PRO A 388 19.61 -1.23 22.36
C PRO A 388 19.68 -1.11 20.84
N TYR A 389 18.55 -0.82 20.17
CA TYR A 389 18.50 -0.79 18.71
C TYR A 389 17.87 0.50 18.20
N VAL A 390 18.41 1.00 17.08
CA VAL A 390 17.87 2.17 16.37
C VAL A 390 17.79 1.88 14.87
N CYS A 391 16.70 2.32 14.24
CA CYS A 391 16.55 2.23 12.79
C CYS A 391 17.38 3.32 12.09
N THR A 392 18.24 2.94 11.17
CA THR A 392 19.06 3.90 10.40
C THR A 392 18.23 4.75 9.43
N ALA A 393 17.04 4.27 9.02
CA ALA A 393 16.17 4.96 8.06
C ALA A 393 15.25 5.98 8.75
N CYS A 394 14.53 5.61 9.83
CA CYS A 394 13.52 6.48 10.46
C CYS A 394 13.84 6.85 11.92
N ARG A 395 15.02 6.46 12.42
CA ARG A 395 15.46 6.72 13.81
C ARG A 395 14.54 6.11 14.89
N HIS A 396 13.60 5.25 14.52
CA HIS A 396 12.76 4.53 15.49
C HIS A 396 13.64 3.68 16.42
N GLU A 397 13.39 3.79 17.71
CA GLU A 397 14.11 3.06 18.76
C GLU A 397 13.33 1.80 19.17
N SER A 398 14.03 0.70 19.40
CA SER A 398 13.44 -0.59 19.80
C SER A 398 14.26 -1.27 20.86
N THR A 399 13.60 -1.93 21.81
CA THR A 399 14.22 -2.79 22.81
C THR A 399 14.56 -4.17 22.27
N GLU A 400 13.92 -4.56 21.17
CA GLU A 400 14.09 -5.86 20.51
C GLU A 400 14.56 -5.68 19.08
N TRP A 401 15.50 -6.52 18.68
CA TRP A 401 15.90 -6.56 17.28
C TRP A 401 14.88 -7.32 16.44
N SER A 402 14.60 -6.77 15.27
CA SER A 402 13.77 -7.43 14.25
C SER A 402 14.37 -7.22 12.86
N GLY A 403 14.12 -8.14 11.95
CA GLY A 403 14.59 -8.02 10.57
C GLY A 403 13.93 -6.87 9.80
N ARG A 404 12.76 -6.40 10.28
CA ARG A 404 11.97 -5.31 9.68
C ARG A 404 11.66 -4.26 10.74
N CYS A 405 11.87 -2.98 10.46
CA CYS A 405 11.50 -1.90 11.36
C CYS A 405 9.97 -1.82 11.51
N ARG A 406 9.47 -1.82 12.75
CA ARG A 406 8.03 -1.75 13.03
C ARG A 406 7.41 -0.39 12.67
N SER A 407 8.21 0.69 12.65
CA SER A 407 7.74 2.03 12.35
C SER A 407 7.69 2.31 10.85
N CYS A 408 8.83 2.21 10.15
CA CYS A 408 8.90 2.54 8.72
C CYS A 408 8.73 1.34 7.79
N GLY A 409 8.71 0.11 8.31
CA GLY A 409 8.53 -1.10 7.52
C GLY A 409 9.74 -1.55 6.69
N ILE A 410 10.88 -0.84 6.75
CA ILE A 410 12.07 -1.17 5.97
C ILE A 410 12.86 -2.30 6.67
N TRP A 411 13.37 -3.25 5.86
CA TRP A 411 14.15 -4.38 6.34
C TRP A 411 15.62 -4.04 6.51
N ASN A 412 16.31 -4.77 7.39
CA ASN A 412 17.76 -4.71 7.61
C ASN A 412 18.28 -3.31 7.99
N THR A 413 17.47 -2.51 8.68
CA THR A 413 17.79 -1.12 9.09
C THR A 413 17.99 -0.94 10.58
N LEU A 414 17.66 -1.94 11.41
CA LEU A 414 17.89 -1.87 12.85
C LEU A 414 19.35 -2.22 13.16
N VAL A 415 20.04 -1.31 13.83
CA VAL A 415 21.43 -1.47 14.28
C VAL A 415 21.49 -1.35 15.78
N ALA A 416 22.45 -2.05 16.42
CA ALA A 416 22.64 -1.99 17.86
C ALA A 416 23.36 -0.69 18.25
N LEU A 417 22.99 -0.12 19.40
CA LEU A 417 23.72 0.97 20.03
C LEU A 417 24.88 0.43 20.90
N PRO A 418 26.01 1.16 21.05
CA PRO A 418 26.32 2.43 20.42
C PRO A 418 26.57 2.27 18.91
N LEU A 419 26.31 3.36 18.18
CA LEU A 419 26.59 3.38 16.74
C LEU A 419 28.10 3.35 16.51
N PRO A 420 28.61 2.54 15.57
CA PRO A 420 30.00 2.63 15.16
C PRO A 420 30.25 4.04 14.58
N ASN A 421 31.34 4.69 15.02
CA ASN A 421 31.78 6.02 14.54
C ASN A 421 30.88 7.23 14.86
N ALA A 422 30.34 7.33 16.06
CA ALA A 422 29.70 8.57 16.53
C ALA A 422 30.72 9.69 16.90
N GLY A 423 31.96 9.56 16.46
CA GLY A 423 32.94 10.66 16.56
C GLY A 423 32.59 11.79 15.59
N GLY A 424 31.90 12.83 16.05
CA GLY A 424 31.91 14.14 15.43
C GLY A 424 30.70 14.63 14.65
N GLN A 425 29.56 13.93 14.66
CA GLN A 425 28.31 14.58 14.23
C GLN A 425 27.29 14.48 15.35
N ALA A 426 26.98 15.63 15.96
CA ALA A 426 25.82 15.78 16.84
C ALA A 426 24.59 15.21 16.13
N ALA A 427 23.82 14.39 16.84
CA ALA A 427 22.52 13.95 16.33
C ALA A 427 21.77 15.19 15.84
N PRO A 428 21.23 15.20 14.62
CA PRO A 428 20.43 16.32 14.16
C PRO A 428 19.26 16.49 15.15
N ASP A 429 19.00 17.75 15.51
CA ASP A 429 17.93 18.14 16.43
C ASP A 429 16.63 17.39 16.13
N THR A 430 16.06 16.80 17.16
CA THR A 430 14.90 15.92 17.08
C THR A 430 13.57 16.65 16.80
N ASP A 431 13.59 17.93 16.44
CA ASP A 431 12.39 18.72 16.12
C ASP A 431 12.06 18.86 14.63
N SER A 432 12.91 18.35 13.74
CA SER A 432 12.51 18.17 12.35
C SER A 432 12.12 16.71 12.14
N ASN A 433 10.82 16.41 12.19
CA ASN A 433 10.28 15.18 11.66
C ASN A 433 10.83 15.00 10.24
N PRO A 434 11.72 14.03 9.97
CA PRO A 434 11.98 13.68 8.59
C PRO A 434 10.64 13.20 8.03
N PRO A 435 10.30 13.60 6.80
CA PRO A 435 9.10 13.08 6.18
C PRO A 435 9.18 11.56 6.28
N PRO A 436 8.06 10.87 6.56
CA PRO A 436 8.05 9.42 6.49
C PRO A 436 8.68 9.07 5.15
N VAL A 437 9.70 8.21 5.16
CA VAL A 437 10.14 7.56 3.93
C VAL A 437 8.95 6.69 3.56
N SER A 438 7.98 7.34 2.94
CA SER A 438 6.97 6.66 2.17
C SER A 438 7.76 5.70 1.29
N VAL A 439 7.48 4.43 1.34
CA VAL A 439 7.58 3.60 0.14
C VAL A 439 7.08 4.54 -0.94
N VAL A 440 7.99 5.10 -1.76
CA VAL A 440 7.67 6.17 -2.69
C VAL A 440 6.45 5.67 -3.43
N PRO A 441 5.26 6.25 -3.22
CA PRO A 441 4.14 5.84 -4.03
C PRO A 441 4.60 6.18 -5.44
N TYR A 442 4.61 5.19 -6.29
CA TYR A 442 4.77 5.40 -7.72
C TYR A 442 3.86 6.57 -8.08
N GLN A 443 4.45 7.72 -8.41
CA GLN A 443 3.73 8.83 -9.02
C GLN A 443 3.42 8.41 -10.46
N GLY A 444 2.67 7.30 -10.57
CA GLY A 444 1.98 6.94 -11.78
C GLY A 444 0.91 7.98 -11.98
N ILE A 445 0.97 8.61 -13.11
CA ILE A 445 0.04 9.55 -13.75
C ILE A 445 -1.03 9.96 -12.74
N ALA A 446 -0.76 11.07 -12.03
CA ALA A 446 -1.69 11.64 -11.07
C ALA A 446 -3.07 11.63 -11.73
N SER A 447 -4.02 10.97 -11.11
CA SER A 447 -5.42 11.16 -11.48
C SER A 447 -5.63 12.68 -11.49
N PRO A 448 -6.31 13.26 -12.50
CA PRO A 448 -6.57 14.71 -12.53
C PRO A 448 -7.28 15.22 -11.27
N PHE A 449 -7.56 14.35 -10.32
CA PHE A 449 -8.21 14.59 -9.03
C PHE A 449 -7.25 14.68 -7.83
N GLU A 450 -5.94 14.32 -7.96
CA GLU A 450 -4.98 14.37 -6.84
C GLU A 450 -4.33 15.77 -6.63
N THR A 451 -4.61 16.75 -7.46
CA THR A 451 -4.00 18.10 -7.41
C THR A 451 -4.98 19.22 -7.04
N VAL A 452 -6.04 18.94 -6.29
CA VAL A 452 -6.97 19.98 -5.82
C VAL A 452 -7.07 20.00 -4.31
#